data_872c994c537dc9233055938091eba37b
#
_entry.id   872c994c537dc9233055938091eba37b
#
_cell.length_a   1.000
_cell.length_b   1.000
_cell.length_c   1.000
_cell.angle_alpha   90.00
_cell.angle_beta   90.00
_cell.angle_gamma   90.00
#
_symmetry.space_group_name_H-M   'P 1'
#
loop_
_entity.id
_entity.type
_entity.pdbx_description
1 polymer ?
#
loop_
_entity_poly.entity_id
_entity_poly.type
_entity_poly.pdbx_seq_one_letter_code
_entity_poly.pdbx_strand_id
1 'polypeptide(L)'
;LRAGLFSRFPHYYYYKKLKKGTNPHDPAVILFTSGSEGEPKGVVLSHENIQANLAQMTTQVDFNQRDIFFSSLPLFHAFGLTACVILPVYHGIKTFIYPSPLHYRKVPNMIYECNATIMFGADTFLAGYGRYAHPYDFYSIRYVFAGAEKLKDKTRKLWMEKFGIRIFEGYGVTEASP
;
A
#
# COMPACT_ATOMS: atom_id res chain seq x y z
N LEU A 1 -36.61 2.36 -7.57
CA LEU A 1 -36.98 2.82 -6.22
C LEU A 1 -35.99 2.36 -5.12
N ARG A 2 -35.37 1.17 -5.20
CA ARG A 2 -34.42 0.69 -4.19
C ARG A 2 -33.04 1.40 -4.25
N ALA A 3 -32.52 1.72 -5.44
CA ALA A 3 -31.21 2.37 -5.59
C ALA A 3 -31.14 3.79 -4.99
N GLY A 4 -32.23 4.58 -5.08
CA GLY A 4 -32.29 5.94 -4.51
C GLY A 4 -32.31 6.00 -2.98
N LEU A 5 -32.81 4.93 -2.32
CA LEU A 5 -32.82 4.86 -0.86
C LEU A 5 -31.44 4.54 -0.29
N PHE A 6 -30.60 3.82 -1.07
CA PHE A 6 -29.24 3.43 -0.68
C PHE A 6 -28.24 4.58 -0.74
N SER A 7 -28.43 5.54 -1.64
CA SER A 7 -27.59 6.74 -1.70
C SER A 7 -27.75 7.68 -0.51
N ARG A 8 -28.92 7.62 0.18
CA ARG A 8 -29.24 8.47 1.33
C ARG A 8 -28.78 7.90 2.68
N PHE A 9 -28.64 6.57 2.80
CA PHE A 9 -28.23 5.90 4.05
C PHE A 9 -27.28 4.72 3.78
N PRO A 10 -26.11 4.95 3.13
CA PRO A 10 -25.20 3.87 2.79
C PRO A 10 -24.71 3.10 4.02
N HIS A 11 -24.41 3.79 5.13
CA HIS A 11 -23.93 3.18 6.37
C HIS A 11 -24.94 2.21 7.00
N TYR A 12 -26.22 2.54 7.02
CA TYR A 12 -27.26 1.67 7.61
C TYR A 12 -27.47 0.39 6.79
N TYR A 13 -27.41 0.49 5.46
CA TYR A 13 -27.57 -0.67 4.57
C TYR A 13 -26.38 -1.62 4.70
N TYR A 14 -25.15 -1.09 4.66
CA TYR A 14 -23.95 -1.87 4.84
C TYR A 14 -23.93 -2.52 6.22
N TYR A 15 -24.23 -1.78 7.28
CA TYR A 15 -24.31 -2.30 8.63
C TYR A 15 -25.29 -3.45 8.77
N LYS A 16 -26.50 -3.34 8.20
CA LYS A 16 -27.55 -4.36 8.31
C LYS A 16 -27.31 -5.59 7.45
N LYS A 17 -26.65 -5.43 6.27
CA LYS A 17 -26.43 -6.52 5.31
C LYS A 17 -25.07 -7.20 5.47
N LEU A 18 -24.05 -6.47 5.89
CA LEU A 18 -22.69 -6.99 6.08
C LEU A 18 -22.42 -7.44 7.53
N LYS A 19 -23.30 -7.10 8.48
CA LYS A 19 -23.23 -7.62 9.85
C LYS A 19 -23.81 -9.05 9.98
N LYS A 20 -23.56 -9.90 9.03
CA LYS A 20 -23.45 -11.33 9.29
C LYS A 20 -22.09 -11.49 9.96
N GLY A 21 -22.14 -11.73 11.30
CA GLY A 21 -20.92 -11.81 12.08
C GLY A 21 -19.91 -12.74 11.41
N THR A 22 -18.90 -12.17 10.78
CA THR A 22 -17.71 -12.89 10.40
C THR A 22 -16.91 -13.07 11.67
N ASN A 23 -16.52 -14.32 11.96
CA ASN A 23 -15.61 -14.60 13.04
C ASN A 23 -14.26 -13.91 12.68
N PRO A 24 -13.62 -13.14 13.58
CA PRO A 24 -12.31 -12.56 13.32
C PRO A 24 -11.26 -13.57 12.84
N HIS A 25 -11.39 -14.82 13.25
CA HIS A 25 -10.49 -15.91 12.87
C HIS A 25 -10.83 -16.55 11.53
N ASP A 26 -11.95 -16.17 10.88
CA ASP A 26 -12.27 -16.68 9.55
C ASP A 26 -11.22 -16.24 8.53
N PRO A 27 -10.89 -17.08 7.52
CA PRO A 27 -10.02 -16.71 6.42
C PRO A 27 -10.53 -15.48 5.67
N ALA A 28 -9.69 -14.46 5.53
CA ALA A 28 -10.00 -13.25 4.77
C ALA A 28 -9.35 -13.27 3.39
N VAL A 29 -8.12 -13.79 3.28
CA VAL A 29 -7.37 -13.87 2.03
C VAL A 29 -6.41 -15.05 2.05
N ILE A 30 -6.15 -15.61 0.87
CA ILE A 30 -5.10 -16.61 0.64
C ILE A 30 -4.12 -16.02 -0.34
N LEU A 31 -2.85 -15.93 0.06
CA LEU A 31 -1.76 -15.42 -0.78
C LEU A 31 -0.75 -16.54 -1.00
N PHE A 32 -0.26 -16.66 -2.23
CA PHE A 32 0.73 -17.66 -2.58
C PHE A 32 2.14 -17.10 -2.49
N THR A 33 3.03 -17.86 -1.85
CA THR A 33 4.47 -17.59 -1.81
C THR A 33 5.22 -18.68 -2.59
N SER A 34 6.41 -18.35 -3.10
CA SER A 34 7.22 -19.29 -3.89
C SER A 34 7.73 -20.51 -3.11
N GLY A 35 7.55 -20.53 -1.77
CA GLY A 35 8.03 -21.61 -0.92
C GLY A 35 9.56 -21.83 -1.02
N SER A 36 10.20 -22.16 0.09
CA SER A 36 11.67 -22.41 0.12
C SER A 36 12.11 -23.66 -0.66
N GLU A 37 11.18 -24.58 -0.93
CA GLU A 37 11.43 -25.87 -1.62
C GLU A 37 10.88 -25.90 -3.05
N GLY A 38 10.49 -24.72 -3.60
CA GLY A 38 9.99 -24.62 -4.98
C GLY A 38 8.50 -24.88 -5.17
N GLU A 39 7.81 -25.47 -4.19
CA GLU A 39 6.35 -25.66 -4.22
C GLU A 39 5.64 -24.40 -3.70
N PRO A 40 4.66 -23.87 -4.44
CA PRO A 40 3.89 -22.72 -3.98
C PRO A 40 3.13 -23.04 -2.68
N LYS A 41 3.27 -22.20 -1.67
CA LYS A 41 2.55 -22.31 -0.40
C LYS A 41 1.46 -21.26 -0.32
N GLY A 42 0.23 -21.69 -0.02
CA GLY A 42 -0.89 -20.81 0.26
C GLY A 42 -0.88 -20.34 1.71
N VAL A 43 -0.61 -19.06 1.92
CA VAL A 43 -0.66 -18.43 3.24
C VAL A 43 -2.09 -17.92 3.47
N VAL A 44 -2.76 -18.46 4.49
CA VAL A 44 -4.12 -18.07 4.86
C VAL A 44 -4.04 -17.00 5.93
N LEU A 45 -4.56 -15.81 5.65
CA LEU A 45 -4.63 -14.70 6.59
C LEU A 45 -6.09 -14.49 7.02
N SER A 46 -6.31 -14.39 8.33
CA SER A 46 -7.62 -14.10 8.90
C SER A 46 -7.92 -12.60 8.88
N HIS A 47 -9.19 -12.24 9.13
CA HIS A 47 -9.59 -10.86 9.33
C HIS A 47 -8.81 -10.20 10.48
N GLU A 48 -8.58 -10.92 11.57
CA GLU A 48 -7.84 -10.45 12.73
C GLU A 48 -6.36 -10.18 12.38
N ASN A 49 -5.70 -11.06 11.62
CA ASN A 49 -4.32 -10.86 11.20
C ASN A 49 -4.16 -9.54 10.43
N ILE A 50 -5.04 -9.30 9.46
CA ILE A 50 -5.00 -8.08 8.67
C ILE A 50 -5.27 -6.85 9.55
N GLN A 51 -6.30 -6.88 10.40
CA GLN A 51 -6.64 -5.76 11.27
C GLN A 51 -5.53 -5.44 12.28
N ALA A 52 -4.89 -6.45 12.86
CA ALA A 52 -3.76 -6.28 13.76
C ALA A 52 -2.59 -5.58 13.05
N ASN A 53 -2.26 -6.00 11.82
CA ASN A 53 -1.21 -5.36 11.03
C ASN A 53 -1.55 -3.91 10.69
N LEU A 54 -2.79 -3.61 10.30
CA LEU A 54 -3.25 -2.22 10.07
C LEU A 54 -3.08 -1.37 11.33
N ALA A 55 -3.48 -1.89 12.48
CA ALA A 55 -3.33 -1.19 13.77
C ALA A 55 -1.85 -0.90 14.07
N GLN A 56 -0.97 -1.87 13.86
CA GLN A 56 0.48 -1.70 14.05
C GLN A 56 1.04 -0.60 13.13
N MET A 57 0.70 -0.61 11.84
CA MET A 57 1.15 0.43 10.91
C MET A 57 0.67 1.82 11.32
N THR A 58 -0.57 1.96 11.77
CA THR A 58 -1.14 3.26 12.16
C THR A 58 -0.62 3.80 13.48
N THR A 59 -0.06 2.96 14.34
CA THR A 59 0.62 3.44 15.55
C THR A 59 2.00 4.04 15.26
N GLN A 60 2.61 3.69 14.14
CA GLN A 60 3.95 4.14 13.77
C GLN A 60 3.94 5.32 12.79
N VAL A 61 2.87 5.49 12.03
CA VAL A 61 2.78 6.50 10.98
C VAL A 61 1.47 7.28 11.11
N ASP A 62 1.59 8.60 11.11
CA ASP A 62 0.45 9.52 11.13
C ASP A 62 -0.20 9.61 9.74
N PHE A 63 -1.01 8.59 9.43
CA PHE A 63 -1.88 8.60 8.26
C PHE A 63 -3.14 9.41 8.54
N ASN A 64 -3.55 10.22 7.58
CA ASN A 64 -4.76 11.02 7.72
C ASN A 64 -5.58 11.09 6.41
N GLN A 65 -6.83 11.50 6.50
CA GLN A 65 -7.76 11.54 5.35
C GLN A 65 -7.39 12.57 4.27
N ARG A 66 -6.43 13.47 4.53
CA ARG A 66 -5.90 14.40 3.52
C ARG A 66 -4.79 13.76 2.71
N ASP A 67 -4.28 12.62 3.14
CA ASP A 67 -3.27 11.88 2.38
C ASP A 67 -3.85 11.33 1.08
N ILE A 68 -2.96 11.20 0.11
CA ILE A 68 -3.23 10.54 -1.16
C ILE A 68 -2.15 9.49 -1.34
N PHE A 69 -2.57 8.22 -1.32
CA PHE A 69 -1.68 7.10 -1.56
C PHE A 69 -1.46 6.88 -3.04
N PHE A 70 -0.23 6.69 -3.44
CA PHE A 70 0.11 6.19 -4.76
C PHE A 70 0.63 4.76 -4.66
N SER A 71 -0.01 3.86 -5.39
CA SER A 71 0.39 2.47 -5.46
C SER A 71 0.65 2.03 -6.89
N SER A 72 1.83 1.48 -7.12
CA SER A 72 2.16 0.72 -8.32
C SER A 72 2.58 -0.72 -8.00
N LEU A 73 2.55 -1.11 -6.72
CA LEU A 73 2.90 -2.46 -6.30
C LEU A 73 1.85 -3.48 -6.75
N PRO A 74 2.26 -4.71 -7.09
CA PRO A 74 1.34 -5.78 -7.43
C PRO A 74 0.38 -6.10 -6.29
N LEU A 75 -0.93 -6.08 -6.56
CA LEU A 75 -1.96 -6.29 -5.53
C LEU A 75 -2.12 -7.76 -5.12
N PHE A 76 -1.57 -8.69 -5.88
CA PHE A 76 -1.50 -10.10 -5.51
C PHE A 76 -0.38 -10.42 -4.51
N HIS A 77 0.48 -9.45 -4.21
CA HIS A 77 1.53 -9.56 -3.19
C HIS A 77 1.04 -8.95 -1.87
N ALA A 78 1.35 -9.58 -0.74
CA ALA A 78 0.88 -9.17 0.58
C ALA A 78 1.15 -7.68 0.87
N PHE A 79 2.34 -7.18 0.58
CA PHE A 79 2.69 -5.77 0.75
C PHE A 79 1.81 -4.84 -0.08
N GLY A 80 1.60 -5.14 -1.37
CA GLY A 80 0.73 -4.34 -2.23
C GLY A 80 -0.74 -4.38 -1.78
N LEU A 81 -1.25 -5.55 -1.40
CA LEU A 81 -2.62 -5.71 -0.94
C LEU A 81 -2.86 -4.95 0.36
N THR A 82 -2.05 -5.21 1.39
CA THR A 82 -2.29 -4.64 2.73
C THR A 82 -1.98 -3.15 2.78
N ALA A 83 -0.79 -2.72 2.35
CA ALA A 83 -0.38 -1.33 2.47
C ALA A 83 -1.04 -0.40 1.43
N CYS A 84 -1.31 -0.90 0.21
CA CYS A 84 -1.77 -0.04 -0.88
C CYS A 84 -3.28 -0.10 -1.15
N VAL A 85 -3.98 -1.10 -0.62
CA VAL A 85 -5.43 -1.24 -0.80
C VAL A 85 -6.16 -1.25 0.53
N ILE A 86 -5.86 -2.23 1.40
CA ILE A 86 -6.66 -2.41 2.61
C ILE A 86 -6.45 -1.24 3.58
N LEU A 87 -5.21 -0.83 3.82
CA LEU A 87 -4.89 0.29 4.71
C LEU A 87 -5.60 1.59 4.33
N PRO A 88 -5.48 2.10 3.09
CA PRO A 88 -6.15 3.34 2.74
C PRO A 88 -7.68 3.22 2.71
N VAL A 89 -8.24 2.09 2.29
CA VAL A 89 -9.69 1.86 2.34
C VAL A 89 -10.20 1.86 3.77
N TYR A 90 -9.49 1.20 4.69
CA TYR A 90 -9.85 1.14 6.09
C TYR A 90 -9.87 2.53 6.76
N HIS A 91 -8.94 3.41 6.37
CA HIS A 91 -8.84 4.78 6.91
C HIS A 91 -9.60 5.84 6.10
N GLY A 92 -10.27 5.46 5.01
CA GLY A 92 -10.96 6.41 4.13
C GLY A 92 -10.00 7.36 3.40
N ILE A 93 -8.79 6.88 3.09
CA ILE A 93 -7.74 7.65 2.41
C ILE A 93 -7.87 7.44 0.89
N LYS A 94 -7.75 8.53 0.13
CA LYS A 94 -7.76 8.49 -1.31
C LYS A 94 -6.56 7.71 -1.85
N THR A 95 -6.79 6.78 -2.77
CA THR A 95 -5.73 5.97 -3.37
C THR A 95 -5.75 6.06 -4.87
N PHE A 96 -4.58 6.30 -5.47
CA PHE A 96 -4.34 6.20 -6.89
C PHE A 96 -3.58 4.89 -7.18
N ILE A 97 -4.20 4.00 -7.95
CA ILE A 97 -3.62 2.69 -8.30
C ILE A 97 -3.13 2.73 -9.74
N TYR A 98 -1.87 2.43 -9.94
CA TYR A 98 -1.24 2.33 -11.25
C TYR A 98 -0.78 0.89 -11.54
N PRO A 99 -1.05 0.34 -12.74
CA PRO A 99 -0.96 -1.10 -12.98
C PRO A 99 0.47 -1.68 -13.04
N SER A 100 1.51 -0.85 -13.17
CA SER A 100 2.87 -1.35 -13.34
C SER A 100 3.93 -0.51 -12.65
N PRO A 101 4.76 -1.09 -11.78
CA PRO A 101 5.89 -0.40 -11.15
C PRO A 101 7.08 -0.18 -12.12
N LEU A 102 7.08 -0.83 -13.28
CA LEU A 102 8.21 -0.81 -14.21
C LEU A 102 8.24 0.43 -15.11
N HIS A 103 7.22 1.25 -15.09
CA HIS A 103 7.15 2.47 -15.89
C HIS A 103 7.89 3.63 -15.20
N TYR A 104 9.20 3.51 -15.08
CA TYR A 104 10.07 4.39 -14.28
C TYR A 104 9.98 5.89 -14.62
N ARG A 105 9.58 6.25 -15.84
CA ARG A 105 9.36 7.65 -16.25
C ARG A 105 7.94 8.13 -16.00
N LYS A 106 6.95 7.23 -16.13
CA LYS A 106 5.53 7.61 -15.97
C LYS A 106 5.12 7.72 -14.52
N VAL A 107 5.60 6.82 -13.66
CA VAL A 107 5.24 6.79 -12.24
C VAL A 107 5.53 8.12 -11.54
N PRO A 108 6.73 8.74 -11.67
CA PRO A 108 6.99 10.04 -11.08
C PRO A 108 6.03 11.15 -11.55
N ASN A 109 5.79 11.23 -12.86
CA ASN A 109 4.84 12.22 -13.42
C ASN A 109 3.43 12.05 -12.85
N MET A 110 2.97 10.80 -12.70
CA MET A 110 1.63 10.52 -12.14
C MET A 110 1.54 10.86 -10.65
N ILE A 111 2.63 10.66 -9.90
CA ILE A 111 2.72 11.08 -8.50
C ILE A 111 2.58 12.60 -8.39
N TYR A 112 3.25 13.33 -9.27
CA TYR A 112 3.11 14.79 -9.39
C TYR A 112 1.67 15.20 -9.73
N GLU A 113 1.09 14.62 -10.78
CA GLU A 113 -0.26 14.95 -11.26
C GLU A 113 -1.36 14.69 -10.23
N CYS A 114 -1.26 13.58 -9.48
CA CYS A 114 -2.26 13.25 -8.47
C CYS A 114 -1.99 13.87 -7.09
N ASN A 115 -0.88 14.61 -6.93
CA ASN A 115 -0.41 15.18 -5.66
C ASN A 115 -0.31 14.12 -4.54
N ALA A 116 0.24 12.95 -4.87
CA ALA A 116 0.39 11.89 -3.90
C ALA A 116 1.28 12.32 -2.72
N THR A 117 0.86 11.93 -1.52
CA THR A 117 1.61 12.27 -0.29
C THR A 117 2.34 11.07 0.28
N ILE A 118 1.92 9.88 -0.08
CA ILE A 118 2.49 8.62 0.42
C ILE A 118 2.66 7.64 -0.74
N MET A 119 3.83 7.01 -0.80
CA MET A 119 4.08 5.93 -1.74
C MET A 119 4.81 4.77 -1.10
N PHE A 120 4.55 3.58 -1.64
CA PHE A 120 5.20 2.32 -1.28
C PHE A 120 5.96 1.78 -2.49
N GLY A 121 7.14 1.20 -2.26
CA GLY A 121 7.94 0.63 -3.33
C GLY A 121 8.95 -0.39 -2.83
N ALA A 122 9.58 -1.12 -3.76
CA ALA A 122 10.77 -1.91 -3.52
C ALA A 122 12.01 -1.13 -3.95
N ASP A 123 13.20 -1.46 -3.45
CA ASP A 123 14.46 -0.79 -3.81
C ASP A 123 14.63 -0.63 -5.31
N THR A 124 14.39 -1.71 -6.06
CA THR A 124 14.52 -1.73 -7.52
C THR A 124 13.65 -0.67 -8.20
N PHE A 125 12.41 -0.51 -7.76
CA PHE A 125 11.49 0.48 -8.34
C PHE A 125 11.86 1.91 -7.92
N LEU A 126 12.17 2.11 -6.64
CA LEU A 126 12.57 3.41 -6.11
C LEU A 126 13.87 3.91 -6.75
N ALA A 127 14.85 3.03 -6.99
CA ALA A 127 16.06 3.37 -7.72
C ALA A 127 15.76 3.80 -9.17
N GLY A 128 14.82 3.10 -9.82
CA GLY A 128 14.34 3.46 -11.16
C GLY A 128 13.68 4.83 -11.20
N TYR A 129 12.72 5.07 -10.30
CA TYR A 129 12.03 6.37 -10.21
C TYR A 129 13.01 7.50 -9.90
N GLY A 130 13.89 7.32 -8.90
CA GLY A 130 14.87 8.33 -8.52
C GLY A 130 15.82 8.72 -9.66
N ARG A 131 16.16 7.77 -10.53
CA ARG A 131 17.02 8.04 -11.70
C ARG A 131 16.33 8.93 -12.74
N TYR A 132 15.06 8.68 -13.05
CA TYR A 132 14.36 9.33 -14.17
C TYR A 132 13.48 10.52 -13.77
N ALA A 133 13.08 10.63 -12.50
CA ALA A 133 12.22 11.69 -12.02
C ALA A 133 12.89 13.06 -12.09
N HIS A 134 12.08 14.08 -12.33
CA HIS A 134 12.47 15.46 -12.09
C HIS A 134 12.46 15.76 -10.58
N PRO A 135 13.29 16.66 -10.04
CA PRO A 135 13.28 16.99 -8.61
C PRO A 135 11.91 17.39 -8.04
N TYR A 136 11.04 17.99 -8.84
CA TYR A 136 9.69 18.39 -8.43
C TYR A 136 8.63 17.28 -8.52
N ASP A 137 8.91 16.14 -9.13
CA ASP A 137 7.90 15.10 -9.31
C ASP A 137 7.37 14.55 -7.95
N PHE A 138 8.17 14.70 -6.91
CA PHE A 138 7.84 14.21 -5.56
C PHE A 138 7.61 15.33 -4.54
N TYR A 139 7.31 16.56 -4.98
CA TYR A 139 7.19 17.74 -4.10
C TYR A 139 6.10 17.58 -3.03
N SER A 140 5.03 16.81 -3.31
CA SER A 140 3.91 16.58 -2.40
C SER A 140 4.15 15.39 -1.45
N ILE A 141 5.19 14.58 -1.70
CA ILE A 141 5.45 13.36 -0.93
C ILE A 141 5.87 13.69 0.50
N ARG A 142 5.16 13.14 1.47
CA ARG A 142 5.47 13.17 2.90
C ARG A 142 6.25 11.94 3.33
N TYR A 143 5.82 10.76 2.83
CA TYR A 143 6.41 9.47 3.20
C TYR A 143 6.65 8.58 1.99
N VAL A 144 7.84 7.97 1.96
CA VAL A 144 8.20 6.89 1.05
C VAL A 144 8.58 5.68 1.89
N PHE A 145 7.88 4.56 1.68
CA PHE A 145 8.16 3.30 2.36
C PHE A 145 8.75 2.29 1.39
N ALA A 146 9.88 1.69 1.77
CA ALA A 146 10.52 0.62 1.05
C ALA A 146 10.30 -0.71 1.76
N GLY A 147 9.90 -1.73 1.03
CA GLY A 147 9.72 -3.09 1.56
C GLY A 147 9.95 -4.14 0.49
N ALA A 148 9.80 -5.41 0.84
CA ALA A 148 10.03 -6.59 0.01
C ALA A 148 11.48 -6.82 -0.44
N GLU A 149 12.31 -5.79 -0.48
CA GLU A 149 13.75 -5.85 -0.79
C GLU A 149 14.51 -4.98 0.20
N LYS A 150 15.77 -5.35 0.48
CA LYS A 150 16.66 -4.50 1.28
C LYS A 150 16.94 -3.20 0.53
N LEU A 151 16.70 -2.07 1.16
CA LEU A 151 17.02 -0.76 0.61
C LEU A 151 18.55 -0.56 0.53
N LYS A 152 19.05 -0.31 -0.69
CA LYS A 152 20.47 -0.06 -0.92
C LYS A 152 20.85 1.38 -0.55
N ASP A 153 22.04 1.56 0.00
CA ASP A 153 22.56 2.89 0.36
C ASP A 153 22.61 3.84 -0.84
N LYS A 154 22.87 3.33 -2.03
CA LYS A 154 22.85 4.11 -3.27
C LYS A 154 21.48 4.71 -3.54
N THR A 155 20.41 3.93 -3.36
CA THR A 155 19.02 4.39 -3.55
C THR A 155 18.67 5.42 -2.48
N ARG A 156 19.01 5.13 -1.21
CA ARG A 156 18.80 6.03 -0.09
C ARG A 156 19.48 7.40 -0.30
N LYS A 157 20.75 7.40 -0.72
CA LYS A 157 21.50 8.62 -1.02
C LYS A 157 20.89 9.39 -2.18
N LEU A 158 20.57 8.70 -3.29
CA LEU A 158 19.94 9.31 -4.45
C LEU A 158 18.66 10.08 -4.09
N TRP A 159 17.78 9.47 -3.28
CA TRP A 159 16.52 10.10 -2.88
C TRP A 159 16.74 11.29 -1.94
N MET A 160 17.68 11.17 -1.00
CA MET A 160 18.00 12.26 -0.10
C MET A 160 18.67 13.43 -0.83
N GLU A 161 19.63 13.18 -1.71
CA GLU A 161 20.38 14.23 -2.41
C GLU A 161 19.54 14.92 -3.49
N LYS A 162 18.70 14.16 -4.22
CA LYS A 162 17.96 14.71 -5.36
C LYS A 162 16.62 15.33 -4.96
N PHE A 163 15.94 14.76 -3.98
CA PHE A 163 14.57 15.15 -3.60
C PHE A 163 14.44 15.64 -2.16
N GLY A 164 15.46 15.49 -1.34
CA GLY A 164 15.38 15.76 0.10
C GLY A 164 14.50 14.79 0.86
N ILE A 165 14.19 13.63 0.29
CA ILE A 165 13.22 12.66 0.85
C ILE A 165 13.96 11.51 1.51
N ARG A 166 13.62 11.26 2.78
CA ARG A 166 14.03 10.06 3.51
C ARG A 166 13.11 8.90 3.15
N ILE A 167 13.70 7.75 2.76
CA ILE A 167 12.98 6.50 2.58
C ILE A 167 12.97 5.74 3.91
N PHE A 168 11.80 5.32 4.36
CA PHE A 168 11.61 4.47 5.54
C PHE A 168 11.58 3.01 5.11
N GLU A 169 12.33 2.16 5.79
CA GLU A 169 12.34 0.73 5.53
C GLU A 169 11.31 0.02 6.40
N GLY A 170 10.51 -0.82 5.77
CA GLY A 170 9.65 -1.79 6.41
C GLY A 170 10.15 -3.22 6.15
N TYR A 171 10.08 -4.05 7.15
CA TYR A 171 10.27 -5.49 7.02
C TYR A 171 8.94 -6.19 7.20
N GLY A 172 8.65 -7.16 6.33
CA GLY A 172 7.47 -7.97 6.42
C GLY A 172 7.61 -9.27 5.63
N VAL A 173 6.85 -10.28 6.04
CA VAL A 173 6.68 -11.55 5.34
C VAL A 173 5.19 -11.82 5.19
N THR A 174 4.80 -12.54 4.15
CA THR A 174 3.37 -12.80 3.86
C THR A 174 2.66 -13.44 5.06
N GLU A 175 3.35 -14.30 5.79
CA GLU A 175 2.85 -14.99 6.98
C GLU A 175 2.57 -14.05 8.17
N ALA A 176 3.12 -12.83 8.16
CA ALA A 176 2.91 -11.82 9.19
C ALA A 176 1.87 -10.74 8.78
N SER A 177 1.27 -10.84 7.59
CA SER A 177 0.19 -10.01 7.05
C SER A 177 0.58 -8.66 6.39
N PRO A 178 1.73 -8.42 5.86
CA PRO A 178 3.16 -8.42 6.15
C PRO A 178 3.61 -7.45 7.23
#